data_aad2fa58d7f0d296a23b5d76cfc04038
#
_entry.id   aad2fa58d7f0d296a23b5d76cfc04038
#
_cell.length_a   1.000
_cell.length_b   1.000
_cell.length_c   1.000
_cell.angle_alpha   90.00
_cell.angle_beta   90.00
_cell.angle_gamma   90.00
#
_symmetry.space_group_name_H-M   'P 1'
#
loop_
_entity.id
_entity.type
_entity.pdbx_description
1 polymer ?
#
loop_
_entity_poly.entity_id
_entity_poly.type
_entity_poly.pdbx_seq_one_letter_code
_entity_poly.pdbx_strand_id
1 'polypeptide(L)'
;MGQYYVVFDCGTMGTKTAIYSLDATRVAEAYRENKISYPKPGWAEMDANGFVENVREGVRECISKSGVNPAEIRAITASGIICGIVGIDEEWRPVTPFVSYLDNRAAGEAAYVRAHAKPVWVKESANAIVDEFMPPLILRWFLNHYEGFREKAVKVVNNGPFVLGTLAGLRADEAFLDWATMSGWLIGYDARERRWSRRQMDELGIPMEILPEIVKPWHIVGFLSPDEAAKMGLRSGIPIAAGAGDTMQSALASGLLEAGLATDVAGTASIFAVAVDGPDERITNAPGMMFATGTLEDSYFYWSMIRAGGLSLRWFRDRVAGRAGDPLFYAEMDELAANVPPGANGLLFY
;
A
#
# COMPACT_ATOMS: atom_id res chain seq x y z
N MET A 1 19.84 -8.96 -27.27
CA MET A 1 18.75 -7.99 -27.03
C MET A 1 18.46 -7.95 -25.55
N GLY A 2 18.58 -6.80 -24.93
CA GLY A 2 18.25 -6.61 -23.53
C GLY A 2 16.77 -6.87 -23.26
N GLN A 3 16.43 -7.26 -22.05
CA GLN A 3 15.05 -7.35 -21.59
C GLN A 3 14.95 -6.55 -20.30
N TYR A 4 14.06 -5.57 -20.28
CA TYR A 4 13.93 -4.65 -19.17
C TYR A 4 12.47 -4.52 -18.73
N TYR A 5 12.29 -4.16 -17.47
CA TYR A 5 11.01 -3.92 -16.84
C TYR A 5 10.96 -2.50 -16.30
N VAL A 6 9.86 -1.81 -16.48
CA VAL A 6 9.54 -0.56 -15.80
C VAL A 6 8.76 -0.90 -14.55
N VAL A 7 9.27 -0.45 -13.41
CA VAL A 7 8.64 -0.64 -12.10
C VAL A 7 8.49 0.71 -11.44
N PHE A 8 7.35 0.97 -10.81
CA PHE A 8 7.21 2.17 -10.01
C PHE A 8 6.53 1.88 -8.66
N ASP A 9 6.85 2.70 -7.67
CA ASP A 9 6.29 2.67 -6.34
C ASP A 9 5.62 4.02 -6.06
N CYS A 10 4.30 4.01 -5.96
CA CYS A 10 3.48 5.17 -5.62
C CYS A 10 3.36 5.29 -4.09
N GLY A 11 4.45 5.73 -3.44
CA GLY A 11 4.49 5.89 -1.99
C GLY A 11 3.87 7.20 -1.49
N THR A 12 3.80 7.37 -0.17
CA THR A 12 3.22 8.57 0.47
C THR A 12 4.03 9.83 0.21
N MET A 13 5.36 9.77 0.40
CA MET A 13 6.23 10.95 0.27
C MET A 13 6.68 11.18 -1.17
N GLY A 14 6.63 10.17 -2.02
CA GLY A 14 7.07 10.29 -3.40
C GLY A 14 6.83 9.04 -4.20
N THR A 15 6.85 9.23 -5.51
CA THR A 15 6.80 8.18 -6.52
C THR A 15 8.22 7.88 -7.00
N LYS A 16 8.63 6.63 -6.82
CA LYS A 16 9.89 6.10 -7.37
C LYS A 16 9.61 5.35 -8.65
N THR A 17 10.39 5.59 -9.67
CA THR A 17 10.33 4.84 -10.94
C THR A 17 11.71 4.27 -11.21
N ALA A 18 11.77 3.02 -11.66
CA ALA A 18 13.03 2.39 -12.00
C ALA A 18 12.90 1.49 -13.23
N ILE A 19 14.03 1.29 -13.91
CA ILE A 19 14.21 0.27 -14.95
C ILE A 19 15.11 -0.81 -14.39
N TYR A 20 14.65 -2.05 -14.47
CA TYR A 20 15.39 -3.25 -14.09
C TYR A 20 15.64 -4.12 -15.32
N SER A 21 16.82 -4.75 -15.38
CA SER A 21 17.09 -5.85 -16.28
C SER A 21 16.48 -7.16 -15.80
N LEU A 22 16.48 -8.20 -16.63
CA LEU A 22 15.88 -9.51 -16.32
C LEU A 22 16.49 -10.18 -15.07
N ASP A 23 17.76 -9.91 -14.78
CA ASP A 23 18.48 -10.40 -13.60
C ASP A 23 18.25 -9.55 -12.34
N ALA A 24 17.22 -8.70 -12.36
CA ALA A 24 16.84 -7.77 -11.29
C ALA A 24 17.91 -6.71 -10.95
N THR A 25 18.85 -6.43 -11.85
CA THR A 25 19.79 -5.31 -11.69
C THR A 25 19.07 -3.99 -12.03
N ARG A 26 19.15 -3.02 -11.10
CA ARG A 26 18.60 -1.68 -11.34
C ARG A 26 19.50 -0.90 -12.29
N VAL A 27 18.96 -0.53 -13.45
CA VAL A 27 19.67 0.17 -14.53
C VAL A 27 19.54 1.68 -14.40
N ALA A 28 18.36 2.17 -14.03
CA ALA A 28 18.08 3.57 -13.77
C ALA A 28 17.00 3.74 -12.73
N GLU A 29 17.01 4.91 -12.08
CA GLU A 29 15.91 5.32 -11.18
C GLU A 29 15.66 6.81 -11.26
N ALA A 30 14.43 7.19 -10.93
CA ALA A 30 13.96 8.54 -10.76
C ALA A 30 13.05 8.65 -9.54
N TYR A 31 13.02 9.81 -8.91
CA TYR A 31 12.16 10.12 -7.77
C TYR A 31 11.42 11.41 -8.01
N ARG A 32 10.13 11.43 -7.68
CA ARG A 32 9.29 12.62 -7.67
C ARG A 32 8.55 12.71 -6.34
N GLU A 33 8.63 13.86 -5.72
CA GLU A 33 7.90 14.14 -4.49
C GLU A 33 6.39 14.19 -4.74
N ASN A 34 5.62 13.54 -3.87
CA ASN A 34 4.16 13.62 -3.87
C ASN A 34 3.70 14.75 -2.96
N LYS A 35 2.69 15.50 -3.37
CA LYS A 35 2.11 16.58 -2.59
C LYS A 35 0.94 16.08 -1.77
N ILE A 36 0.98 16.28 -0.46
CA ILE A 36 -0.13 16.02 0.46
C ILE A 36 -0.81 17.34 0.76
N SER A 37 -2.11 17.41 0.58
CA SER A 37 -2.97 18.53 0.95
C SER A 37 -3.68 18.23 2.27
N TYR A 38 -3.80 19.22 3.13
CA TYR A 38 -4.49 19.14 4.42
C TYR A 38 -5.66 20.13 4.45
N PRO A 39 -6.77 19.85 3.74
CA PRO A 39 -7.87 20.82 3.57
C PRO A 39 -8.63 21.13 4.86
N LYS A 40 -8.59 20.21 5.84
CA LYS A 40 -9.18 20.38 7.17
C LYS A 40 -8.32 19.67 8.22
N PRO A 41 -8.42 20.02 9.50
CA PRO A 41 -7.73 19.26 10.57
C PRO A 41 -8.06 17.76 10.50
N GLY A 42 -7.05 16.92 10.48
CA GLY A 42 -7.18 15.46 10.40
C GLY A 42 -7.46 14.91 9.00
N TRP A 43 -7.56 15.76 7.97
CA TRP A 43 -7.71 15.33 6.58
C TRP A 43 -6.38 15.37 5.85
N ALA A 44 -6.11 14.34 5.04
CA ALA A 44 -4.91 14.24 4.23
C ALA A 44 -5.27 13.69 2.85
N GLU A 45 -5.13 14.52 1.83
CA GLU A 45 -5.53 14.24 0.45
C GLU A 45 -4.36 14.34 -0.51
N MET A 46 -4.37 13.51 -1.53
CA MET A 46 -3.39 13.54 -2.60
C MET A 46 -4.11 13.58 -3.96
N ASP A 47 -3.53 14.28 -4.93
CA ASP A 47 -4.04 14.26 -6.30
C ASP A 47 -3.72 12.92 -6.96
N ALA A 48 -4.76 12.17 -7.32
CA ALA A 48 -4.60 10.89 -8.00
C ALA A 48 -3.89 11.02 -9.37
N ASN A 49 -4.18 12.08 -10.12
CA ASN A 49 -3.50 12.37 -11.39
C ASN A 49 -2.03 12.77 -11.18
N GLY A 50 -1.69 13.32 -10.02
CA GLY A 50 -0.31 13.64 -9.65
C GLY A 50 0.59 12.39 -9.62
N PHE A 51 0.08 11.23 -9.16
CA PHE A 51 0.82 9.97 -9.24
C PHE A 51 1.10 9.57 -10.70
N VAL A 52 0.11 9.71 -11.58
CA VAL A 52 0.25 9.39 -13.01
C VAL A 52 1.33 10.25 -13.66
N GLU A 53 1.31 11.56 -13.41
CA GLU A 53 2.31 12.46 -13.99
C GLU A 53 3.71 12.18 -13.45
N ASN A 54 3.85 11.92 -12.16
CA ASN A 54 5.12 11.55 -11.55
C ASN A 54 5.71 10.28 -12.18
N VAL A 55 4.86 9.28 -12.49
CA VAL A 55 5.28 8.06 -13.20
C VAL A 55 5.69 8.37 -14.64
N ARG A 56 4.91 9.15 -15.37
CA ARG A 56 5.25 9.56 -16.75
C ARG A 56 6.61 10.26 -16.83
N GLU A 57 6.84 11.22 -15.95
CA GLU A 57 8.12 11.93 -15.86
C GLU A 57 9.26 11.01 -15.43
N GLY A 58 9.01 10.16 -14.43
CA GLY A 58 9.99 9.19 -13.93
C GLY A 58 10.44 8.22 -15.01
N VAL A 59 9.50 7.71 -15.82
CA VAL A 59 9.82 6.81 -16.96
C VAL A 59 10.66 7.54 -18.01
N ARG A 60 10.29 8.75 -18.43
CA ARG A 60 11.08 9.55 -19.39
C ARG A 60 12.51 9.75 -18.89
N GLU A 61 12.66 10.10 -17.61
CA GLU A 61 13.97 10.30 -17.00
C GLU A 61 14.79 9.01 -16.96
N CYS A 62 14.19 7.89 -16.57
CA CYS A 62 14.87 6.59 -16.52
C CYS A 62 15.33 6.14 -17.93
N ILE A 63 14.50 6.29 -18.95
CA ILE A 63 14.89 5.99 -20.34
C ILE A 63 16.06 6.87 -20.77
N SER A 64 15.98 8.17 -20.51
CA SER A 64 17.06 9.12 -20.86
C SER A 64 18.39 8.82 -20.15
N LYS A 65 18.34 8.48 -18.85
CA LYS A 65 19.52 8.16 -18.03
C LYS A 65 20.16 6.84 -18.41
N SER A 66 19.37 5.83 -18.69
CA SER A 66 19.84 4.45 -18.93
C SER A 66 20.36 4.25 -20.36
N GLY A 67 19.83 5.01 -21.32
CA GLY A 67 20.04 4.74 -22.74
C GLY A 67 19.42 3.43 -23.23
N VAL A 68 18.55 2.80 -22.41
CA VAL A 68 17.82 1.58 -22.77
C VAL A 68 16.94 1.88 -23.99
N ASN A 69 16.98 1.00 -24.99
CA ASN A 69 16.06 1.09 -26.11
C ASN A 69 14.63 0.80 -25.64
N PRO A 70 13.67 1.73 -25.81
CA PRO A 70 12.28 1.53 -25.40
C PRO A 70 11.63 0.27 -25.98
N ALA A 71 12.10 -0.23 -27.13
CA ALA A 71 11.64 -1.48 -27.73
C ALA A 71 12.01 -2.74 -26.92
N GLU A 72 12.96 -2.62 -25.98
CA GLU A 72 13.42 -3.72 -25.12
C GLU A 72 12.66 -3.78 -23.77
N ILE A 73 11.76 -2.83 -23.49
CA ILE A 73 10.85 -2.90 -22.32
C ILE A 73 9.81 -4.00 -22.55
N ARG A 74 9.73 -4.94 -21.61
CA ARG A 74 8.92 -6.16 -21.71
C ARG A 74 7.63 -6.11 -20.89
N ALA A 75 7.65 -5.45 -19.74
CA ALA A 75 6.47 -5.28 -18.92
C ALA A 75 6.57 -4.03 -18.04
N ILE A 76 5.41 -3.60 -17.54
CA ILE A 76 5.24 -2.54 -16.56
C ILE A 76 4.51 -3.14 -15.35
N THR A 77 4.92 -2.78 -14.14
CA THR A 77 4.21 -3.14 -12.90
C THR A 77 4.41 -2.08 -11.84
N ALA A 78 3.60 -2.16 -10.78
CA ALA A 78 3.59 -1.17 -9.71
C ALA A 78 3.69 -1.79 -8.32
N SER A 79 4.20 -0.96 -7.42
CA SER A 79 3.94 -1.00 -5.99
C SER A 79 3.21 0.28 -5.59
N GLY A 80 2.55 0.30 -4.44
CA GLY A 80 1.88 1.50 -3.96
C GLY A 80 1.30 1.35 -2.55
N ILE A 81 0.69 2.41 -2.07
CA ILE A 81 0.10 2.49 -0.72
C ILE A 81 -1.01 1.45 -0.58
N ILE A 82 -0.90 0.55 0.42
CA ILE A 82 -1.89 -0.50 0.67
C ILE A 82 -3.21 0.03 1.25
N CYS A 83 -3.14 1.07 2.09
CA CYS A 83 -4.30 1.65 2.76
C CYS A 83 -4.62 3.01 2.15
N GLY A 84 -5.58 3.05 1.25
CA GLY A 84 -6.07 4.27 0.62
C GLY A 84 -6.85 3.98 -0.66
N ILE A 85 -7.79 4.87 -0.98
CA ILE A 85 -8.67 4.72 -2.14
C ILE A 85 -8.91 6.04 -2.86
N VAL A 86 -9.26 5.93 -4.12
CA VAL A 86 -9.82 6.98 -4.97
C VAL A 86 -11.08 6.46 -5.65
N GLY A 87 -12.15 7.25 -5.70
CA GLY A 87 -13.34 6.96 -6.50
C GLY A 87 -13.11 7.33 -7.96
N ILE A 88 -13.56 6.49 -8.89
CA ILE A 88 -13.46 6.72 -10.33
C ILE A 88 -14.84 6.66 -11.01
N ASP A 89 -14.99 7.42 -12.09
CA ASP A 89 -16.17 7.36 -12.97
C ASP A 89 -16.01 6.26 -14.04
N GLU A 90 -17.01 6.14 -14.94
CA GLU A 90 -17.02 5.14 -16.01
C GLU A 90 -15.80 5.21 -16.94
N GLU A 91 -15.24 6.41 -17.17
CA GLU A 91 -14.09 6.66 -18.03
C GLU A 91 -12.75 6.66 -17.27
N TRP A 92 -12.69 6.04 -16.09
CA TRP A 92 -11.49 5.96 -15.26
C TRP A 92 -10.99 7.31 -14.71
N ARG A 93 -11.79 8.38 -14.72
CA ARG A 93 -11.40 9.69 -14.19
C ARG A 93 -11.64 9.73 -12.67
N PRO A 94 -10.72 10.31 -11.88
CA PRO A 94 -10.89 10.41 -10.44
C PRO A 94 -12.04 11.38 -10.11
N VAL A 95 -12.99 10.96 -9.29
CA VAL A 95 -14.10 11.77 -8.78
C VAL A 95 -13.90 12.20 -7.33
N THR A 96 -12.88 11.65 -6.67
CA THR A 96 -12.42 12.07 -5.34
C THR A 96 -10.92 12.30 -5.37
N PRO A 97 -10.33 13.02 -4.39
CA PRO A 97 -8.91 12.89 -4.13
C PRO A 97 -8.58 11.44 -3.70
N PHE A 98 -7.31 11.04 -3.80
CA PHE A 98 -6.82 9.85 -3.14
C PHE A 98 -6.70 10.13 -1.64
N VAL A 99 -7.35 9.32 -0.82
CA VAL A 99 -7.34 9.40 0.65
C VAL A 99 -6.66 8.17 1.22
N SER A 100 -5.61 8.37 2.02
CA SER A 100 -4.75 7.31 2.55
C SER A 100 -4.88 7.16 4.08
N TYR A 101 -4.09 6.25 4.63
CA TYR A 101 -3.99 5.97 6.07
C TYR A 101 -3.60 7.19 6.94
N LEU A 102 -3.17 8.29 6.35
CA LEU A 102 -2.87 9.54 7.07
C LEU A 102 -4.14 10.32 7.44
N ASP A 103 -5.27 9.96 6.85
CA ASP A 103 -6.53 10.69 6.98
C ASP A 103 -7.40 10.11 8.09
N ASN A 104 -7.95 10.98 8.93
CA ASN A 104 -8.78 10.60 10.07
C ASN A 104 -10.26 10.94 9.86
N ARG A 105 -10.68 11.32 8.62
CA ARG A 105 -12.09 11.73 8.36
C ARG A 105 -13.11 10.65 8.69
N ALA A 106 -12.73 9.37 8.59
CA ALA A 106 -13.60 8.24 8.84
C ALA A 106 -13.70 7.84 10.33
N ALA A 107 -13.18 8.65 11.29
CA ALA A 107 -13.24 8.33 12.72
C ALA A 107 -14.68 8.09 13.23
N GLY A 108 -15.66 8.87 12.75
CA GLY A 108 -17.07 8.66 13.06
C GLY A 108 -17.62 7.33 12.53
N GLU A 109 -17.22 6.94 11.32
CA GLU A 109 -17.59 5.66 10.71
C GLU A 109 -16.98 4.49 11.48
N ALA A 110 -15.71 4.61 11.89
CA ALA A 110 -15.04 3.60 12.71
C ALA A 110 -15.75 3.41 14.06
N ALA A 111 -16.10 4.50 14.73
CA ALA A 111 -16.85 4.45 15.98
C ALA A 111 -18.24 3.81 15.80
N TYR A 112 -18.93 4.15 14.72
CA TYR A 112 -20.25 3.55 14.39
C TYR A 112 -20.12 2.05 14.16
N VAL A 113 -19.16 1.61 13.34
CA VAL A 113 -18.97 0.18 13.01
C VAL A 113 -18.61 -0.61 14.27
N ARG A 114 -17.70 -0.09 15.12
CA ARG A 114 -17.37 -0.75 16.41
C ARG A 114 -18.58 -0.93 17.34
N ALA A 115 -19.51 0.02 17.32
CA ALA A 115 -20.67 0.01 18.21
C ALA A 115 -21.85 -0.84 17.68
N HIS A 116 -22.02 -0.97 16.37
CA HIS A 116 -23.25 -1.46 15.78
C HIS A 116 -23.10 -2.69 14.87
N ALA A 117 -21.94 -2.85 14.20
CA ALA A 117 -21.76 -3.96 13.27
C ALA A 117 -21.31 -5.25 13.99
N LYS A 118 -21.70 -6.39 13.44
CA LYS A 118 -21.22 -7.69 13.93
C LYS A 118 -19.80 -7.91 13.40
N PRO A 119 -18.80 -8.27 14.22
CA PRO A 119 -17.41 -8.40 13.81
C PRO A 119 -17.13 -9.70 13.03
N VAL A 120 -17.88 -9.92 11.96
CA VAL A 120 -17.76 -11.11 11.09
C VAL A 120 -16.40 -11.19 10.39
N TRP A 121 -15.71 -10.05 10.25
CA TRP A 121 -14.36 -9.94 9.67
C TRP A 121 -13.29 -10.64 10.50
N VAL A 122 -13.45 -10.79 11.82
CA VAL A 122 -12.46 -11.48 12.67
C VAL A 122 -12.19 -12.87 12.14
N LYS A 123 -13.23 -13.60 11.72
CA LYS A 123 -13.11 -14.94 11.18
C LYS A 123 -12.69 -14.99 9.71
N GLU A 124 -13.20 -14.08 8.89
CA GLU A 124 -13.00 -14.12 7.42
C GLU A 124 -11.73 -13.39 6.99
N SER A 125 -11.48 -12.20 7.52
CA SER A 125 -10.28 -11.42 7.20
C SER A 125 -9.11 -11.66 8.18
N ALA A 126 -9.33 -12.42 9.25
CA ALA A 126 -8.37 -12.65 10.34
C ALA A 126 -7.82 -11.36 10.98
N ASN A 127 -8.65 -10.31 11.05
CA ASN A 127 -8.32 -9.01 11.65
C ASN A 127 -9.41 -8.63 12.67
N ALA A 128 -9.00 -8.18 13.86
CA ALA A 128 -9.90 -7.71 14.90
C ALA A 128 -9.99 -6.17 14.97
N ILE A 129 -9.12 -5.48 14.26
CA ILE A 129 -9.01 -4.02 14.28
C ILE A 129 -10.14 -3.41 13.44
N VAL A 130 -10.72 -2.31 13.93
CA VAL A 130 -11.59 -1.40 13.18
C VAL A 130 -11.10 0.02 13.46
N ASP A 131 -10.48 0.67 12.48
CA ASP A 131 -9.84 1.96 12.66
C ASP A 131 -10.09 2.87 11.45
N GLU A 132 -10.08 4.18 11.65
CA GLU A 132 -10.45 5.20 10.66
C GLU A 132 -9.61 5.19 9.38
N PHE A 133 -8.36 4.70 9.45
CA PHE A 133 -7.46 4.66 8.30
C PHE A 133 -7.79 3.55 7.29
N MET A 134 -8.70 2.66 7.62
CA MET A 134 -9.03 1.50 6.78
C MET A 134 -9.82 1.90 5.54
N PRO A 135 -9.45 1.42 4.34
CA PRO A 135 -10.16 1.71 3.10
C PRO A 135 -11.68 1.48 3.15
N PRO A 136 -12.23 0.43 3.78
CA PRO A 136 -13.68 0.27 3.89
C PRO A 136 -14.36 1.38 4.68
N LEU A 137 -13.71 1.94 5.69
CA LEU A 137 -14.28 3.03 6.48
C LEU A 137 -14.17 4.37 5.76
N ILE A 138 -13.08 4.59 5.02
CA ILE A 138 -12.95 5.74 4.11
C ILE A 138 -14.03 5.66 3.01
N LEU A 139 -14.26 4.48 2.43
CA LEU A 139 -15.31 4.27 1.43
C LEU A 139 -16.70 4.52 2.02
N ARG A 140 -16.97 4.02 3.23
CA ARG A 140 -18.23 4.29 3.94
C ARG A 140 -18.42 5.79 4.17
N TRP A 141 -17.33 6.49 4.52
CA TRP A 141 -17.37 7.94 4.66
C TRP A 141 -17.70 8.64 3.32
N PHE A 142 -17.10 8.23 2.21
CA PHE A 142 -17.43 8.77 0.89
C PHE A 142 -18.91 8.54 0.55
N LEU A 143 -19.40 7.32 0.77
CA LEU A 143 -20.79 6.97 0.51
C LEU A 143 -21.80 7.81 1.32
N ASN A 144 -21.42 8.23 2.54
CA ASN A 144 -22.34 8.92 3.46
C ASN A 144 -22.19 10.44 3.47
N HIS A 145 -21.01 10.98 3.11
CA HIS A 145 -20.68 12.37 3.37
C HIS A 145 -20.08 13.13 2.18
N TYR A 146 -19.57 12.43 1.14
CA TYR A 146 -18.97 13.11 0.01
C TYR A 146 -20.04 13.44 -1.04
N GLU A 147 -20.25 14.74 -1.26
CA GLU A 147 -21.28 15.23 -2.17
C GLU A 147 -21.05 14.73 -3.61
N GLY A 148 -22.08 14.16 -4.20
CA GLY A 148 -22.05 13.62 -5.55
C GLY A 148 -21.27 12.32 -5.72
N PHE A 149 -20.78 11.69 -4.65
CA PHE A 149 -20.01 10.44 -4.76
C PHE A 149 -20.87 9.30 -5.32
N ARG A 150 -22.09 9.12 -4.78
CA ARG A 150 -22.99 8.03 -5.19
C ARG A 150 -23.47 8.14 -6.64
N GLU A 151 -23.49 9.36 -7.17
CA GLU A 151 -23.93 9.65 -8.54
C GLU A 151 -22.81 9.51 -9.56
N LYS A 152 -21.55 9.73 -9.15
CA LYS A 152 -20.41 9.83 -10.06
C LYS A 152 -19.44 8.68 -9.95
N ALA A 153 -19.23 8.16 -8.74
CA ALA A 153 -18.28 7.07 -8.54
C ALA A 153 -18.90 5.73 -8.92
N VAL A 154 -18.30 5.05 -9.88
CA VAL A 154 -18.70 3.72 -10.32
C VAL A 154 -17.88 2.65 -9.63
N LYS A 155 -16.60 2.93 -9.38
CA LYS A 155 -15.65 2.04 -8.69
C LYS A 155 -14.74 2.82 -7.75
N VAL A 156 -14.12 2.09 -6.83
CA VAL A 156 -12.99 2.60 -6.04
C VAL A 156 -11.77 1.72 -6.31
N VAL A 157 -10.58 2.34 -6.35
CA VAL A 157 -9.32 1.64 -6.56
C VAL A 157 -8.23 2.23 -5.66
N ASN A 158 -7.17 1.48 -5.40
CA ASN A 158 -5.96 1.99 -4.76
C ASN A 158 -5.12 2.79 -5.78
N ASN A 159 -4.09 3.52 -5.31
CA ASN A 159 -3.29 4.38 -6.18
C ASN A 159 -2.46 3.61 -7.22
N GLY A 160 -1.86 2.46 -6.87
CA GLY A 160 -1.17 1.61 -7.84
C GLY A 160 -2.08 1.16 -9.00
N PRO A 161 -3.21 0.48 -8.72
CA PRO A 161 -4.23 0.16 -9.71
C PRO A 161 -4.74 1.37 -10.49
N PHE A 162 -4.96 2.53 -9.84
CA PHE A 162 -5.38 3.74 -10.53
C PHE A 162 -4.38 4.16 -11.61
N VAL A 163 -3.08 4.20 -11.27
CA VAL A 163 -2.03 4.56 -12.24
C VAL A 163 -1.95 3.53 -13.35
N LEU A 164 -1.89 2.24 -13.03
CA LEU A 164 -1.79 1.16 -14.03
C LEU A 164 -2.97 1.17 -15.00
N GLY A 165 -4.21 1.33 -14.48
CA GLY A 165 -5.40 1.42 -15.31
C GLY A 165 -5.42 2.65 -16.22
N THR A 166 -4.94 3.81 -15.71
CA THR A 166 -4.74 5.01 -16.55
C THR A 166 -3.74 4.72 -17.68
N LEU A 167 -2.61 4.09 -17.37
CA LEU A 167 -1.61 3.75 -18.40
C LEU A 167 -2.13 2.75 -19.44
N ALA A 168 -3.00 1.85 -19.04
CA ALA A 168 -3.64 0.88 -19.93
C ALA A 168 -4.82 1.48 -20.72
N GLY A 169 -5.40 2.59 -20.26
CA GLY A 169 -6.61 3.18 -20.82
C GLY A 169 -7.86 2.37 -20.51
N LEU A 170 -7.94 1.80 -19.29
CA LEU A 170 -9.07 0.99 -18.82
C LEU A 170 -10.32 1.85 -18.59
N ARG A 171 -11.45 1.16 -18.53
CA ARG A 171 -12.74 1.68 -18.06
C ARG A 171 -13.06 1.13 -16.67
N ALA A 172 -14.02 1.73 -15.99
CA ALA A 172 -14.35 1.34 -14.62
C ALA A 172 -14.81 -0.11 -14.46
N ASP A 173 -15.46 -0.71 -15.46
CA ASP A 173 -15.86 -2.12 -15.45
C ASP A 173 -14.67 -3.10 -15.48
N GLU A 174 -13.48 -2.61 -15.87
CA GLU A 174 -12.21 -3.35 -15.84
C GLU A 174 -11.40 -3.08 -14.54
N ALA A 175 -12.02 -2.41 -13.55
CA ALA A 175 -11.33 -2.05 -12.30
C ALA A 175 -10.88 -3.30 -11.52
N PHE A 176 -9.63 -3.31 -11.12
CA PHE A 176 -8.98 -4.42 -10.46
C PHE A 176 -8.28 -4.01 -9.16
N LEU A 177 -8.06 -5.00 -8.30
CA LEU A 177 -7.18 -4.93 -7.15
C LEU A 177 -6.52 -6.30 -6.98
N ASP A 178 -5.22 -6.35 -6.73
CA ASP A 178 -4.58 -7.61 -6.41
C ASP A 178 -4.91 -8.08 -4.98
N TRP A 179 -4.88 -9.40 -4.77
CA TRP A 179 -5.27 -9.98 -3.48
C TRP A 179 -4.36 -9.58 -2.31
N ALA A 180 -3.08 -9.27 -2.59
CA ALA A 180 -2.14 -8.87 -1.55
C ALA A 180 -2.44 -7.45 -1.07
N THR A 181 -2.67 -6.50 -1.98
CA THR A 181 -3.14 -5.15 -1.65
C THR A 181 -4.52 -5.17 -1.01
N MET A 182 -5.42 -6.09 -1.43
CA MET A 182 -6.72 -6.28 -0.78
C MET A 182 -6.57 -6.54 0.72
N SER A 183 -5.57 -7.28 1.16
CA SER A 183 -5.36 -7.50 2.59
C SER A 183 -4.96 -6.23 3.36
N GLY A 184 -4.46 -5.20 2.70
CA GLY A 184 -4.30 -3.86 3.26
C GLY A 184 -5.61 -3.13 3.58
N TRP A 185 -6.75 -3.64 3.11
CA TRP A 185 -8.07 -3.16 3.55
C TRP A 185 -8.42 -3.63 4.97
N LEU A 186 -7.74 -4.63 5.48
CA LEU A 186 -7.82 -5.25 6.80
C LEU A 186 -9.17 -5.93 7.09
N ILE A 187 -10.29 -5.38 6.65
CA ILE A 187 -11.64 -5.95 6.72
C ILE A 187 -12.35 -5.79 5.37
N GLY A 188 -13.47 -6.49 5.18
CA GLY A 188 -14.27 -6.43 3.96
C GLY A 188 -14.04 -7.60 3.01
N TYR A 189 -13.07 -8.48 3.29
CA TYR A 189 -12.70 -9.59 2.42
C TYR A 189 -12.59 -10.93 3.18
N ASP A 190 -12.61 -12.03 2.44
CA ASP A 190 -12.25 -13.36 2.92
C ASP A 190 -10.79 -13.64 2.52
N ALA A 191 -9.92 -13.77 3.53
CA ALA A 191 -8.48 -13.95 3.33
C ALA A 191 -8.12 -15.32 2.72
N ARG A 192 -8.91 -16.35 2.97
CA ARG A 192 -8.68 -17.70 2.43
C ARG A 192 -9.15 -17.81 1.00
N GLU A 193 -10.35 -17.28 0.72
CA GLU A 193 -10.96 -17.30 -0.60
C GLU A 193 -10.42 -16.21 -1.53
N ARG A 194 -9.66 -15.25 -0.99
CA ARG A 194 -9.07 -14.11 -1.71
C ARG A 194 -10.10 -13.34 -2.54
N ARG A 195 -11.23 -13.03 -1.91
CA ARG A 195 -12.35 -12.31 -2.53
C ARG A 195 -13.03 -11.38 -1.56
N TRP A 196 -13.78 -10.43 -2.08
CA TRP A 196 -14.64 -9.60 -1.25
C TRP A 196 -15.68 -10.45 -0.51
N SER A 197 -15.90 -10.15 0.76
CA SER A 197 -16.93 -10.81 1.57
C SER A 197 -18.23 -10.00 1.52
N ARG A 198 -19.25 -10.52 0.82
CA ARG A 198 -20.59 -9.90 0.82
C ARG A 198 -21.10 -9.70 2.23
N ARG A 199 -20.93 -10.68 3.10
CA ARG A 199 -21.39 -10.62 4.48
C ARG A 199 -20.76 -9.46 5.27
N GLN A 200 -19.46 -9.21 5.08
CA GLN A 200 -18.79 -8.07 5.71
C GLN A 200 -19.23 -6.75 5.08
N MET A 201 -19.36 -6.71 3.76
CA MET A 201 -19.78 -5.51 3.06
C MET A 201 -21.21 -5.11 3.43
N ASP A 202 -22.12 -6.08 3.62
CA ASP A 202 -23.47 -5.82 4.14
C ASP A 202 -23.44 -5.21 5.55
N GLU A 203 -22.62 -5.74 6.47
CA GLU A 203 -22.43 -5.17 7.82
C GLU A 203 -21.79 -3.78 7.79
N LEU A 204 -20.94 -3.51 6.81
CA LEU A 204 -20.30 -2.20 6.61
C LEU A 204 -21.20 -1.22 5.84
N GLY A 205 -22.30 -1.67 5.25
CA GLY A 205 -23.20 -0.85 4.41
C GLY A 205 -22.53 -0.42 3.11
N ILE A 206 -21.66 -1.26 2.54
CA ILE A 206 -20.91 -0.99 1.31
C ILE A 206 -21.48 -1.86 0.18
N PRO A 207 -21.96 -1.26 -0.93
CA PRO A 207 -22.44 -2.01 -2.08
C PRO A 207 -21.30 -2.73 -2.80
N MET A 208 -21.55 -4.00 -3.17
CA MET A 208 -20.52 -4.84 -3.81
C MET A 208 -20.10 -4.34 -5.19
N GLU A 209 -21.00 -3.69 -5.90
CA GLU A 209 -20.80 -3.19 -7.26
C GLU A 209 -19.74 -2.08 -7.35
N ILE A 210 -19.45 -1.37 -6.26
CA ILE A 210 -18.41 -0.32 -6.26
C ILE A 210 -17.00 -0.89 -6.10
N LEU A 211 -16.89 -2.16 -5.73
CA LEU A 211 -15.60 -2.81 -5.48
C LEU A 211 -14.96 -3.29 -6.80
N PRO A 212 -13.63 -3.23 -6.92
CA PRO A 212 -12.91 -3.75 -8.08
C PRO A 212 -12.89 -5.27 -8.09
N GLU A 213 -12.57 -5.89 -9.24
CA GLU A 213 -12.30 -7.32 -9.32
C GLU A 213 -10.99 -7.67 -8.60
N ILE A 214 -10.95 -8.81 -7.89
CA ILE A 214 -9.73 -9.30 -7.24
C ILE A 214 -8.97 -10.19 -8.21
N VAL A 215 -7.71 -9.82 -8.47
CA VAL A 215 -6.83 -10.54 -9.40
C VAL A 215 -5.54 -11.00 -8.72
N LYS A 216 -4.77 -11.84 -9.42
CA LYS A 216 -3.42 -12.23 -8.99
C LYS A 216 -2.45 -11.04 -9.18
N PRO A 217 -1.44 -10.85 -8.29
CA PRO A 217 -0.44 -9.78 -8.46
C PRO A 217 0.28 -9.78 -9.81
N TRP A 218 0.43 -10.93 -10.43
CA TRP A 218 1.07 -11.09 -11.76
C TRP A 218 0.07 -11.16 -12.93
N HIS A 219 -1.22 -10.92 -12.67
CA HIS A 219 -2.23 -10.87 -13.74
C HIS A 219 -1.95 -9.69 -14.67
N ILE A 220 -2.03 -9.93 -15.99
CA ILE A 220 -1.93 -8.84 -16.96
C ILE A 220 -3.29 -8.16 -17.05
N VAL A 221 -3.34 -6.95 -16.53
CA VAL A 221 -4.56 -6.14 -16.42
C VAL A 221 -4.85 -5.34 -17.69
N GLY A 222 -3.87 -5.24 -18.57
CA GLY A 222 -4.00 -4.52 -19.85
C GLY A 222 -2.65 -4.33 -20.52
N PHE A 223 -2.64 -3.46 -21.50
CA PHE A 223 -1.46 -3.13 -22.30
C PHE A 223 -1.32 -1.61 -22.37
N LEU A 224 -0.07 -1.13 -22.38
CA LEU A 224 0.22 0.30 -22.47
C LEU A 224 -0.48 0.92 -23.70
N SER A 225 -1.36 1.87 -23.45
CA SER A 225 -2.15 2.53 -24.48
C SER A 225 -1.24 3.39 -25.41
N PRO A 226 -1.65 3.65 -26.67
CA PRO A 226 -0.86 4.50 -27.59
C PRO A 226 -0.61 5.90 -27.02
N ASP A 227 -1.60 6.52 -26.39
CA ASP A 227 -1.49 7.89 -25.86
C ASP A 227 -0.50 7.96 -24.69
N GLU A 228 -0.56 7.00 -23.76
CA GLU A 228 0.37 6.95 -22.62
C GLU A 228 1.78 6.56 -23.05
N ALA A 229 1.90 5.66 -24.03
CA ALA A 229 3.19 5.31 -24.62
C ALA A 229 3.89 6.53 -25.22
N ALA A 230 3.15 7.35 -25.98
CA ALA A 230 3.70 8.59 -26.56
C ALA A 230 4.15 9.57 -25.48
N LYS A 231 3.39 9.74 -24.40
CA LYS A 231 3.75 10.61 -23.26
C LYS A 231 5.01 10.16 -22.54
N MET A 232 5.31 8.87 -22.50
CA MET A 232 6.44 8.29 -21.79
C MET A 232 7.65 7.98 -22.69
N GLY A 233 7.52 8.11 -24.02
CA GLY A 233 8.56 7.73 -24.96
C GLY A 233 8.76 6.22 -25.07
N LEU A 234 7.71 5.44 -24.81
CA LEU A 234 7.69 4.00 -24.93
C LEU A 234 6.91 3.54 -26.18
N ARG A 235 7.00 2.25 -26.51
CA ARG A 235 6.08 1.65 -27.50
C ARG A 235 4.74 1.31 -26.84
N SER A 236 3.65 1.37 -27.59
CA SER A 236 2.36 0.85 -27.14
C SER A 236 2.36 -0.66 -27.07
N GLY A 237 1.39 -1.23 -26.36
CA GLY A 237 1.20 -2.68 -26.28
C GLY A 237 2.18 -3.41 -25.35
N ILE A 238 2.91 -2.69 -24.48
CA ILE A 238 3.69 -3.32 -23.40
C ILE A 238 2.70 -3.88 -22.36
N PRO A 239 2.83 -5.17 -21.97
CA PRO A 239 1.98 -5.75 -20.94
C PRO A 239 2.11 -5.00 -19.60
N ILE A 240 0.99 -4.82 -18.92
CA ILE A 240 0.90 -4.21 -17.59
C ILE A 240 0.41 -5.26 -16.61
N ALA A 241 1.23 -5.61 -15.61
CA ALA A 241 0.86 -6.51 -14.53
C ALA A 241 0.29 -5.75 -13.33
N ALA A 242 -0.64 -6.37 -12.60
CA ALA A 242 -1.34 -5.75 -11.46
C ALA A 242 -0.39 -5.22 -10.37
N GLY A 243 0.71 -5.93 -10.12
CA GLY A 243 1.61 -5.59 -9.03
C GLY A 243 1.01 -5.93 -7.65
N ALA A 244 1.58 -5.34 -6.59
CA ALA A 244 1.02 -5.44 -5.25
C ALA A 244 1.46 -4.24 -4.40
N GLY A 245 0.82 -4.07 -3.22
CA GLY A 245 1.13 -2.96 -2.32
C GLY A 245 2.53 -3.01 -1.73
N ASP A 246 3.02 -1.86 -1.29
CA ASP A 246 4.39 -1.63 -0.80
C ASP A 246 4.80 -2.58 0.33
N THR A 247 3.97 -2.73 1.36
CA THR A 247 4.22 -3.63 2.49
C THR A 247 4.32 -5.09 2.04
N MET A 248 3.47 -5.53 1.11
CA MET A 248 3.45 -6.90 0.60
C MET A 248 4.67 -7.19 -0.27
N GLN A 249 5.10 -6.22 -1.08
CA GLN A 249 6.31 -6.33 -1.89
C GLN A 249 7.57 -6.28 -1.02
N SER A 250 7.56 -5.47 0.04
CA SER A 250 8.67 -5.46 1.01
C SER A 250 8.80 -6.79 1.75
N ALA A 251 7.69 -7.42 2.14
CA ALA A 251 7.67 -8.75 2.74
C ALA A 251 8.26 -9.79 1.78
N LEU A 252 7.83 -9.79 0.50
CA LEU A 252 8.39 -10.66 -0.52
C LEU A 252 9.90 -10.43 -0.71
N ALA A 253 10.32 -9.17 -0.85
CA ALA A 253 11.72 -8.82 -1.08
C ALA A 253 12.64 -9.14 0.10
N SER A 254 12.12 -9.14 1.34
CA SER A 254 12.86 -9.55 2.54
C SER A 254 12.92 -11.06 2.73
N GLY A 255 12.29 -11.85 1.85
CA GLY A 255 12.26 -13.31 1.95
C GLY A 255 11.27 -13.84 2.99
N LEU A 256 10.24 -13.07 3.37
CA LEU A 256 9.19 -13.49 4.32
C LEU A 256 8.23 -14.50 3.64
N LEU A 257 8.72 -15.69 3.32
CA LEU A 257 8.03 -16.67 2.48
C LEU A 257 7.66 -17.97 3.21
N GLU A 258 8.37 -18.30 4.28
CA GLU A 258 8.19 -19.56 5.01
C GLU A 258 7.77 -19.27 6.44
N ALA A 259 6.82 -20.06 6.96
CA ALA A 259 6.33 -19.91 8.33
C ALA A 259 7.47 -19.96 9.36
N GLY A 260 7.45 -19.01 10.29
CA GLY A 260 8.48 -18.84 11.31
C GLY A 260 9.60 -17.87 10.93
N LEU A 261 9.71 -17.46 9.65
CA LEU A 261 10.58 -16.34 9.29
C LEU A 261 9.97 -15.02 9.76
N ALA A 262 10.84 -14.09 10.15
CA ALA A 262 10.42 -12.77 10.60
C ALA A 262 11.23 -11.68 9.91
N THR A 263 10.63 -10.51 9.74
CA THR A 263 11.32 -9.31 9.27
C THR A 263 11.00 -8.14 10.17
N ASP A 264 11.98 -7.27 10.40
CA ASP A 264 11.82 -5.98 11.07
C ASP A 264 12.24 -4.87 10.11
N VAL A 265 11.28 -4.03 9.74
CA VAL A 265 11.54 -2.82 8.95
C VAL A 265 11.71 -1.67 9.93
N ALA A 266 12.92 -1.56 10.49
CA ALA A 266 13.29 -0.56 11.47
C ALA A 266 13.60 0.79 10.80
N GLY A 267 12.62 1.66 10.77
CA GLY A 267 12.74 3.04 10.27
C GLY A 267 12.31 4.06 11.31
N THR A 268 11.76 5.18 10.87
CA THR A 268 11.08 6.17 11.74
C THR A 268 9.97 5.50 12.56
N ALA A 269 9.10 4.73 11.89
CA ALA A 269 8.27 3.69 12.47
C ALA A 269 9.00 2.34 12.39
N SER A 270 8.58 1.34 13.16
CA SER A 270 9.04 -0.04 13.03
C SER A 270 7.85 -0.93 12.68
N ILE A 271 8.02 -1.78 11.65
CA ILE A 271 7.05 -2.80 11.27
C ILE A 271 7.71 -4.15 11.48
N PHE A 272 7.16 -4.94 12.41
CA PHE A 272 7.59 -6.30 12.64
C PHE A 272 6.57 -7.26 12.03
N ALA A 273 7.03 -8.19 11.20
CA ALA A 273 6.19 -9.17 10.54
C ALA A 273 6.74 -10.59 10.70
N VAL A 274 5.85 -11.57 10.84
CA VAL A 274 6.18 -12.99 10.96
C VAL A 274 5.33 -13.79 9.98
N ALA A 275 5.98 -14.57 9.13
CA ALA A 275 5.32 -15.49 8.22
C ALA A 275 4.64 -16.65 8.98
N VAL A 276 3.48 -17.05 8.51
CA VAL A 276 2.64 -18.11 9.08
C VAL A 276 2.03 -18.96 7.97
N ASP A 277 1.57 -20.16 8.30
CA ASP A 277 0.89 -21.05 7.35
C ASP A 277 -0.58 -20.64 7.08
N GLY A 278 -1.11 -19.70 7.83
CA GLY A 278 -2.48 -19.20 7.71
C GLY A 278 -2.95 -18.46 8.96
N PRO A 279 -4.23 -18.05 8.99
CA PRO A 279 -4.78 -17.30 10.12
C PRO A 279 -4.86 -18.18 11.39
N ASP A 280 -4.46 -17.61 12.53
CA ASP A 280 -4.54 -18.18 13.86
C ASP A 280 -5.40 -17.26 14.76
N GLU A 281 -6.52 -17.79 15.30
CA GLU A 281 -7.45 -17.00 16.11
C GLU A 281 -6.80 -16.43 17.38
N ARG A 282 -5.78 -17.10 17.93
CA ARG A 282 -5.05 -16.61 19.13
C ARG A 282 -4.27 -15.34 18.82
N ILE A 283 -3.69 -15.24 17.61
CA ILE A 283 -2.92 -14.08 17.15
C ILE A 283 -3.87 -13.01 16.64
N THR A 284 -4.91 -13.38 15.89
CA THR A 284 -5.93 -12.44 15.36
C THR A 284 -6.53 -11.58 16.47
N ASN A 285 -6.77 -12.15 17.65
CA ASN A 285 -7.35 -11.43 18.79
C ASN A 285 -6.31 -10.71 19.65
N ALA A 286 -5.01 -10.80 19.33
CA ALA A 286 -3.98 -10.07 20.06
C ALA A 286 -4.02 -8.58 19.68
N PRO A 287 -3.91 -7.67 20.65
CA PRO A 287 -3.95 -6.23 20.36
C PRO A 287 -2.87 -5.79 19.37
N GLY A 288 -3.26 -5.02 18.35
CA GLY A 288 -2.34 -4.43 17.39
C GLY A 288 -1.81 -5.38 16.31
N MET A 289 -2.27 -6.65 16.29
CA MET A 289 -1.88 -7.59 15.24
C MET A 289 -2.78 -7.47 14.02
N MET A 290 -2.18 -7.47 12.84
CA MET A 290 -2.84 -7.41 11.54
C MET A 290 -2.41 -8.61 10.70
N PHE A 291 -3.37 -9.29 10.09
CA PHE A 291 -3.13 -10.41 9.20
C PHE A 291 -3.06 -9.93 7.75
N ALA A 292 -2.18 -10.51 6.97
CA ALA A 292 -2.06 -10.24 5.55
C ALA A 292 -1.86 -11.50 4.72
N THR A 293 -2.46 -11.50 3.55
CA THR A 293 -2.13 -12.40 2.44
C THR A 293 -0.95 -11.78 1.69
N GLY A 294 0.12 -12.53 1.53
CA GLY A 294 1.30 -12.07 0.82
C GLY A 294 1.13 -12.07 -0.70
N THR A 295 2.18 -11.64 -1.40
CA THR A 295 2.16 -11.54 -2.87
C THR A 295 2.06 -12.92 -3.54
N LEU A 296 2.71 -13.95 -3.01
CA LEU A 296 2.66 -15.33 -3.55
C LEU A 296 1.43 -16.09 -3.03
N GLU A 297 1.07 -17.19 -3.72
CA GLU A 297 -0.18 -17.93 -3.47
C GLU A 297 -0.29 -18.42 -2.02
N ASP A 298 0.70 -19.03 -1.46
CA ASP A 298 0.64 -19.64 -0.13
C ASP A 298 1.44 -18.85 0.92
N SER A 299 1.59 -17.55 0.71
CA SER A 299 2.28 -16.68 1.66
C SER A 299 1.29 -15.88 2.52
N TYR A 300 1.47 -15.99 3.83
CA TYR A 300 0.68 -15.27 4.83
C TYR A 300 1.60 -14.78 5.93
N PHE A 301 1.26 -13.65 6.53
CA PHE A 301 2.01 -13.14 7.67
C PHE A 301 1.11 -12.32 8.61
N TYR A 302 1.48 -12.30 9.88
CA TYR A 302 1.02 -11.31 10.83
C TYR A 302 2.05 -10.20 10.94
N TRP A 303 1.57 -8.99 11.08
CA TRP A 303 2.42 -7.83 11.29
C TRP A 303 1.84 -6.87 12.31
N SER A 304 2.71 -6.09 12.90
CA SER A 304 2.36 -5.02 13.84
C SER A 304 3.26 -3.82 13.58
N MET A 305 2.82 -2.66 14.01
CA MET A 305 3.51 -1.41 13.76
C MET A 305 3.69 -0.62 15.04
N ILE A 306 4.91 -0.16 15.27
CA ILE A 306 5.25 0.88 16.27
C ILE A 306 5.41 2.18 15.49
N ARG A 307 4.52 3.16 15.74
CA ARG A 307 4.49 4.43 14.99
C ARG A 307 5.75 5.29 15.16
N ALA A 308 6.50 5.10 16.22
CA ALA A 308 7.70 5.85 16.56
C ALA A 308 8.87 4.94 16.99
N GLY A 309 9.33 4.05 16.12
CA GLY A 309 10.47 3.19 16.34
C GLY A 309 11.79 3.99 16.47
N GLY A 310 12.51 4.19 15.39
CA GLY A 310 13.74 4.99 15.36
C GLY A 310 13.53 6.47 15.73
N LEU A 311 12.30 6.98 15.56
CA LEU A 311 11.95 8.33 16.00
C LEU A 311 12.03 8.46 17.53
N SER A 312 11.65 7.44 18.29
CA SER A 312 11.76 7.43 19.75
C SER A 312 13.21 7.51 20.20
N LEU A 313 14.10 6.76 19.57
CA LEU A 313 15.53 6.81 19.87
C LEU A 313 16.14 8.18 19.53
N ARG A 314 15.73 8.77 18.38
CA ARG A 314 16.15 10.14 18.04
C ARG A 314 15.62 11.17 19.02
N TRP A 315 14.36 11.07 19.46
CA TRP A 315 13.79 11.94 20.49
C TRP A 315 14.57 11.81 21.81
N PHE A 316 14.91 10.59 22.23
CA PHE A 316 15.72 10.35 23.42
C PHE A 316 17.09 11.04 23.30
N ARG A 317 17.80 10.87 22.16
CA ARG A 317 19.06 11.57 21.88
C ARG A 317 18.92 13.08 22.02
N ASP A 318 17.92 13.65 21.36
CA ASP A 318 17.82 15.11 21.20
C ASP A 318 17.24 15.78 22.44
N ARG A 319 16.34 15.11 23.16
CA ARG A 319 15.55 15.74 24.26
C ARG A 319 15.92 15.25 25.65
N VAL A 320 16.29 14.00 25.82
CA VAL A 320 16.63 13.39 27.10
C VAL A 320 18.13 13.42 27.34
N ALA A 321 18.91 12.92 26.40
CA ALA A 321 20.37 12.91 26.50
C ALA A 321 21.03 14.27 26.19
N GLY A 322 20.30 15.21 25.58
CA GLY A 322 20.83 16.54 25.23
C GLY A 322 21.91 16.50 24.13
N ARG A 323 21.96 15.45 23.33
CA ARG A 323 23.03 15.18 22.34
C ARG A 323 22.54 15.32 20.90
N ALA A 324 21.71 16.33 20.63
CA ALA A 324 21.18 16.58 19.28
C ALA A 324 22.31 16.73 18.23
N GLY A 325 22.20 15.99 17.14
CA GLY A 325 23.18 16.02 16.05
C GLY A 325 24.50 15.29 16.32
N ASP A 326 24.65 14.63 17.47
CA ASP A 326 25.86 13.89 17.79
C ASP A 326 25.98 12.62 16.93
N PRO A 327 27.02 12.48 16.09
CA PRO A 327 27.18 11.35 15.19
C PRO A 327 27.57 10.06 15.91
N LEU A 328 28.12 10.13 17.12
CA LEU A 328 28.59 8.96 17.89
C LEU A 328 27.49 8.38 18.79
N PHE A 329 26.40 9.12 19.00
CA PHE A 329 25.36 8.73 19.97
C PHE A 329 24.84 7.30 19.71
N TYR A 330 24.50 6.96 18.48
CA TYR A 330 23.87 5.67 18.18
C TYR A 330 24.85 4.50 18.40
N ALA A 331 26.12 4.66 18.01
CA ALA A 331 27.14 3.63 18.23
C ALA A 331 27.36 3.37 19.73
N GLU A 332 27.41 4.43 20.54
CA GLU A 332 27.54 4.29 22.00
C GLU A 332 26.28 3.63 22.61
N MET A 333 25.08 3.95 22.13
CA MET A 333 23.86 3.29 22.59
C MET A 333 23.83 1.81 22.21
N ASP A 334 24.29 1.44 21.03
CA ASP A 334 24.40 0.05 20.60
C ASP A 334 25.37 -0.76 21.50
N GLU A 335 26.52 -0.16 21.85
CA GLU A 335 27.48 -0.78 22.79
C GLU A 335 26.87 -0.96 24.20
N LEU A 336 26.13 0.02 24.69
CA LEU A 336 25.43 -0.08 25.98
C LEU A 336 24.33 -1.13 25.95
N ALA A 337 23.51 -1.14 24.87
CA ALA A 337 22.42 -2.08 24.70
C ALA A 337 22.90 -3.53 24.58
N ALA A 338 24.07 -3.77 23.97
CA ALA A 338 24.66 -5.11 23.87
C ALA A 338 24.89 -5.78 25.23
N ASN A 339 25.02 -5.01 26.31
CA ASN A 339 25.21 -5.50 27.67
C ASN A 339 23.91 -5.64 28.47
N VAL A 340 22.76 -5.29 27.88
CA VAL A 340 21.45 -5.39 28.52
C VAL A 340 20.78 -6.71 28.10
N PRO A 341 20.27 -7.52 29.05
CA PRO A 341 19.62 -8.77 28.68
C PRO A 341 18.33 -8.52 27.89
N PRO A 342 17.90 -9.46 27.03
CA PRO A 342 16.63 -9.40 26.34
C PRO A 342 15.48 -9.11 27.29
N GLY A 343 14.60 -8.18 26.93
CA GLY A 343 13.50 -7.71 27.80
C GLY A 343 13.89 -6.57 28.75
N ALA A 344 15.13 -6.05 28.67
CA ALA A 344 15.63 -4.87 29.40
C ALA A 344 15.25 -4.85 30.89
N ASN A 345 15.26 -6.03 31.56
CA ASN A 345 14.83 -6.22 32.96
C ASN A 345 13.38 -5.74 33.24
N GLY A 346 12.52 -5.76 32.23
CA GLY A 346 11.11 -5.34 32.34
C GLY A 346 10.89 -3.84 32.13
N LEU A 347 11.91 -3.07 31.73
CA LEU A 347 11.73 -1.66 31.36
C LEU A 347 11.00 -1.56 30.02
N LEU A 348 9.91 -0.80 29.98
CA LEU A 348 9.13 -0.50 28.79
C LEU A 348 9.21 1.00 28.50
N PHE A 349 9.24 1.33 27.21
CA PHE A 349 9.14 2.71 26.72
C PHE A 349 7.82 2.87 25.96
N TYR A 350 7.03 3.92 26.29
CA TYR A 350 5.72 4.20 25.71
C TYR A 350 5.73 5.55 24.98
#